data_c2523f4416edf1af26a59e069f8eb870
#
_entry.id   c2523f4416edf1af26a59e069f8eb870
#
_cell.length_a   1.000
_cell.length_b   1.000
_cell.length_c   1.000
_cell.angle_alpha   90.00
_cell.angle_beta   90.00
_cell.angle_gamma   90.00
#
_symmetry.space_group_name_H-M   'P 1'
#
loop_
_entity.id
_entity.type
_entity.pdbx_description
1 polymer ?
#
loop_
_entity_poly.entity_id
_entity_poly.type
_entity_poly.pdbx_seq_one_letter_code
_entity_poly.pdbx_strand_id
1 'polypeptide(L)'
;MTPGLTNAYDPGEHPDWPAPSSVKGPVHWIKTNLFGSVTNTLLTLLAIYLLYKIIPALVQWFFVDAAYTGASRKECEAQAGGACWAFIGSRLQLFIYGFYPEVQRWRVNLSVVLLAAALVPILFDQVPQRGKWLIYSALYPFIAAWLLVGGIGGLEYVPTDKFGGLMLNVVIGVTGIAFSLPIGICLALGRQSHLPILRIVCVAFIEFIRGVPLITLLFVAAVMLSYFVPPGTNFDLLVRMLIMVTLFASGYMAEVIRGGLQAIPKGQYEAADSMGLKYWQSMRLIVLPQALKISIPGIVNTFIALYKDTTLVIVIGRLDILGIGRSSLADSKWQGLSTEVYVFVAVFFFISCFLMSRYSLYLEKKLHTGH
;
A
#
# COMPACT_ATOMS: atom_id res chain seq x y z
N MET A 1 -50.48 39.16 -1.38
CA MET A 1 -49.57 40.27 -1.01
C MET A 1 -48.16 39.67 -0.90
N THR A 2 -47.37 39.87 -1.93
CA THR A 2 -45.95 39.49 -1.95
C THR A 2 -45.16 40.54 -1.16
N PRO A 3 -44.32 40.15 -0.16
CA PRO A 3 -43.46 41.11 0.54
C PRO A 3 -42.43 41.64 -0.44
N GLY A 4 -42.28 42.95 -0.46
CA GLY A 4 -41.53 43.70 -1.43
C GLY A 4 -40.05 43.37 -1.49
N LEU A 5 -39.57 43.17 -2.68
CA LEU A 5 -38.18 43.16 -3.13
C LEU A 5 -37.64 44.62 -3.14
N THR A 6 -37.26 45.12 -1.96
CA THR A 6 -36.56 46.40 -1.87
C THR A 6 -35.43 46.33 -0.84
N ASN A 7 -34.56 45.35 -0.96
CA ASN A 7 -33.21 45.50 -0.48
C ASN A 7 -32.30 45.51 -1.69
N ALA A 8 -31.99 46.73 -2.16
CA ALA A 8 -30.93 46.92 -3.11
C ALA A 8 -29.61 46.59 -2.37
N TYR A 9 -29.05 45.44 -2.68
CA TYR A 9 -27.71 45.11 -2.28
C TYR A 9 -26.73 45.87 -3.17
N ASP A 10 -25.64 46.32 -2.58
CA ASP A 10 -24.55 46.92 -3.37
C ASP A 10 -23.97 45.90 -4.34
N PRO A 11 -23.44 46.34 -5.50
CA PRO A 11 -22.85 45.41 -6.48
C PRO A 11 -21.75 44.57 -5.85
N GLY A 12 -21.99 43.26 -5.68
CA GLY A 12 -21.09 42.28 -5.06
C GLY A 12 -21.53 41.77 -3.68
N GLU A 13 -22.56 42.34 -3.05
CA GLU A 13 -23.10 41.95 -1.74
C GLU A 13 -24.43 41.17 -1.79
N HIS A 14 -24.60 40.32 -2.77
CA HIS A 14 -25.75 39.41 -2.77
C HIS A 14 -25.54 38.28 -1.79
N PRO A 15 -26.49 38.01 -0.87
CA PRO A 15 -26.41 36.78 -0.07
C PRO A 15 -26.40 35.58 -1.00
N ASP A 16 -25.54 34.61 -0.69
CA ASP A 16 -25.49 33.30 -1.38
C ASP A 16 -26.84 32.61 -1.26
N TRP A 17 -27.71 32.85 -2.20
CA TRP A 17 -28.99 32.14 -2.25
C TRP A 17 -28.74 30.69 -2.54
N PRO A 18 -29.30 29.75 -1.75
CA PRO A 18 -29.16 28.36 -2.05
C PRO A 18 -29.67 28.06 -3.44
N ALA A 19 -28.86 27.38 -4.26
CA ALA A 19 -29.23 27.07 -5.63
C ALA A 19 -30.61 26.37 -5.65
N PRO A 20 -31.48 26.71 -6.65
CA PRO A 20 -32.83 26.13 -6.77
C PRO A 20 -32.78 24.59 -6.67
N SER A 21 -33.82 23.97 -6.08
CA SER A 21 -33.90 22.50 -5.95
C SER A 21 -33.83 21.77 -7.30
N SER A 22 -34.17 22.46 -8.41
CA SER A 22 -34.05 21.93 -9.77
C SER A 22 -32.59 21.71 -10.24
N VAL A 23 -31.61 22.39 -9.63
CA VAL A 23 -30.17 22.30 -9.96
C VAL A 23 -29.38 21.57 -8.86
N LYS A 24 -30.06 21.04 -7.84
CA LYS A 24 -29.47 20.25 -6.76
C LYS A 24 -30.17 18.88 -6.65
N GLY A 25 -29.42 17.88 -6.24
CA GLY A 25 -29.96 16.56 -5.95
C GLY A 25 -29.56 15.47 -6.95
N PRO A 26 -29.82 14.21 -6.61
CA PRO A 26 -29.36 13.06 -7.40
C PRO A 26 -29.96 13.03 -8.82
N VAL A 27 -31.21 13.48 -8.97
CA VAL A 27 -31.87 13.52 -10.31
C VAL A 27 -31.20 14.53 -11.22
N HIS A 28 -30.88 15.74 -10.74
CA HIS A 28 -30.13 16.72 -11.52
C HIS A 28 -28.74 16.20 -11.88
N TRP A 29 -28.03 15.62 -10.92
CA TRP A 29 -26.70 15.03 -11.16
C TRP A 29 -26.75 13.95 -12.23
N ILE A 30 -27.72 13.02 -12.18
CA ILE A 30 -27.93 11.97 -13.17
C ILE A 30 -28.18 12.58 -14.56
N LYS A 31 -29.14 13.53 -14.65
CA LYS A 31 -29.48 14.17 -15.92
C LYS A 31 -28.30 14.90 -16.53
N THR A 32 -27.54 15.63 -15.72
CA THR A 32 -26.42 16.48 -16.22
C THR A 32 -25.19 15.65 -16.56
N ASN A 33 -24.83 14.66 -15.73
CA ASN A 33 -23.58 13.91 -15.89
C ASN A 33 -23.74 12.66 -16.75
N LEU A 34 -24.89 11.97 -16.68
CA LEU A 34 -25.10 10.72 -17.41
C LEU A 34 -25.84 10.94 -18.75
N PHE A 35 -26.72 11.93 -18.83
CA PHE A 35 -27.58 12.18 -19.98
C PHE A 35 -27.45 13.62 -20.53
N GLY A 36 -26.39 14.35 -20.16
CA GLY A 36 -26.18 15.75 -20.52
C GLY A 36 -25.78 15.98 -21.99
N SER A 37 -25.34 14.94 -22.70
CA SER A 37 -25.02 14.97 -24.14
C SER A 37 -25.34 13.63 -24.78
N VAL A 38 -25.41 13.60 -26.12
CA VAL A 38 -25.63 12.37 -26.90
C VAL A 38 -24.54 11.35 -26.59
N THR A 39 -23.29 11.77 -26.55
CA THR A 39 -22.14 10.91 -26.23
C THR A 39 -22.25 10.33 -24.82
N ASN A 40 -22.54 11.17 -23.81
CA ASN A 40 -22.71 10.69 -22.43
C ASN A 40 -23.88 9.70 -22.32
N THR A 41 -24.99 9.96 -23.04
CA THR A 41 -26.14 9.06 -23.07
C THR A 41 -25.77 7.69 -23.64
N LEU A 42 -25.08 7.65 -24.79
CA LEU A 42 -24.64 6.41 -25.42
C LEU A 42 -23.67 5.63 -24.52
N LEU A 43 -22.69 6.31 -23.93
CA LEU A 43 -21.75 5.68 -22.99
C LEU A 43 -22.46 5.15 -21.74
N THR A 44 -23.42 5.89 -21.21
CA THR A 44 -24.21 5.46 -20.05
C THR A 44 -25.05 4.21 -20.37
N LEU A 45 -25.74 4.20 -21.52
CA LEU A 45 -26.53 3.04 -21.95
C LEU A 45 -25.64 1.81 -22.18
N LEU A 46 -24.47 1.99 -22.82
CA LEU A 46 -23.49 0.93 -23.00
C LEU A 46 -22.99 0.41 -21.65
N ALA A 47 -22.65 1.29 -20.72
CA ALA A 47 -22.22 0.90 -19.37
C ALA A 47 -23.30 0.12 -18.61
N ILE A 48 -24.55 0.59 -18.66
CA ILE A 48 -25.70 -0.10 -18.03
C ILE A 48 -25.88 -1.48 -18.66
N TYR A 49 -25.81 -1.60 -19.99
CA TYR A 49 -25.93 -2.87 -20.68
C TYR A 49 -24.80 -3.86 -20.27
N LEU A 50 -23.55 -3.38 -20.22
CA LEU A 50 -22.42 -4.20 -19.80
C LEU A 50 -22.58 -4.64 -18.34
N LEU A 51 -22.94 -3.73 -17.44
CA LEU A 51 -23.16 -4.07 -16.03
C LEU A 51 -24.30 -5.06 -15.86
N TYR A 52 -25.41 -4.89 -16.60
CA TYR A 52 -26.53 -5.83 -16.59
C TYR A 52 -26.15 -7.23 -17.06
N LYS A 53 -25.19 -7.38 -17.98
CA LYS A 53 -24.68 -8.69 -18.43
C LYS A 53 -23.61 -9.26 -17.49
N ILE A 54 -22.71 -8.43 -17.00
CA ILE A 54 -21.53 -8.88 -16.25
C ILE A 54 -21.89 -9.16 -14.78
N ILE A 55 -22.63 -8.25 -14.12
CA ILE A 55 -22.90 -8.37 -12.68
C ILE A 55 -23.66 -9.66 -12.34
N PRO A 56 -24.78 -10.00 -13.00
CA PRO A 56 -25.48 -11.25 -12.72
C PRO A 56 -24.62 -12.49 -12.93
N ALA A 57 -23.85 -12.54 -14.02
CA ALA A 57 -22.95 -13.66 -14.28
C ALA A 57 -21.86 -13.81 -13.20
N LEU A 58 -21.29 -12.69 -12.73
CA LEU A 58 -20.33 -12.70 -11.62
C LEU A 58 -20.99 -13.14 -10.32
N VAL A 59 -22.15 -12.60 -9.98
CA VAL A 59 -22.88 -12.97 -8.75
C VAL A 59 -23.25 -14.45 -8.77
N GLN A 60 -23.71 -14.95 -9.91
CA GLN A 60 -24.06 -16.36 -10.08
C GLN A 60 -22.83 -17.25 -9.89
N TRP A 61 -21.71 -16.97 -10.60
CA TRP A 61 -20.47 -17.74 -10.49
C TRP A 61 -19.86 -17.67 -9.08
N PHE A 62 -19.89 -16.48 -8.44
CA PHE A 62 -19.18 -16.20 -7.21
C PHE A 62 -19.89 -16.69 -5.95
N PHE A 63 -21.24 -16.65 -5.97
CA PHE A 63 -22.06 -16.87 -4.79
C PHE A 63 -23.14 -17.94 -4.98
N VAL A 64 -23.90 -17.89 -6.09
CA VAL A 64 -25.09 -18.73 -6.25
C VAL A 64 -24.71 -20.15 -6.61
N ASP A 65 -23.86 -20.31 -7.64
CA ASP A 65 -23.41 -21.62 -8.14
C ASP A 65 -22.05 -22.01 -7.53
N ALA A 66 -21.62 -21.36 -6.45
CA ALA A 66 -20.34 -21.63 -5.83
C ALA A 66 -20.38 -22.82 -4.86
N ALA A 67 -19.37 -23.68 -4.94
CA ALA A 67 -19.19 -24.79 -3.99
C ALA A 67 -18.28 -24.36 -2.82
N TYR A 68 -18.80 -24.39 -1.61
CA TYR A 68 -18.10 -24.03 -0.38
C TYR A 68 -17.53 -25.23 0.37
N THR A 69 -17.97 -26.45 0.01
CA THR A 69 -17.54 -27.71 0.60
C THR A 69 -17.15 -28.69 -0.49
N GLY A 70 -16.18 -29.55 -0.21
CA GLY A 70 -15.68 -30.56 -1.15
C GLY A 70 -14.22 -30.88 -0.87
N ALA A 71 -13.80 -32.11 -1.18
CA ALA A 71 -12.44 -32.59 -1.01
C ALA A 71 -11.64 -32.63 -2.33
N SER A 72 -12.29 -32.30 -3.46
CA SER A 72 -11.67 -32.27 -4.78
C SER A 72 -12.43 -31.37 -5.76
N ARG A 73 -11.76 -30.98 -6.85
CA ARG A 73 -12.39 -30.24 -7.95
C ARG A 73 -13.61 -30.97 -8.52
N LYS A 74 -13.51 -32.30 -8.67
CA LYS A 74 -14.64 -33.11 -9.20
C LYS A 74 -15.88 -33.02 -8.33
N GLU A 75 -15.72 -32.96 -7.02
CA GLU A 75 -16.83 -32.79 -6.09
C GLU A 75 -17.44 -31.40 -6.17
N CYS A 76 -16.62 -30.35 -6.33
CA CYS A 76 -17.13 -29.01 -6.57
C CYS A 76 -17.95 -28.92 -7.87
N GLU A 77 -17.43 -29.46 -8.97
CA GLU A 77 -18.10 -29.50 -10.28
C GLU A 77 -19.40 -30.29 -10.25
N ALA A 78 -19.47 -31.35 -9.43
CA ALA A 78 -20.69 -32.13 -9.23
C ALA A 78 -21.76 -31.41 -8.43
N GLN A 79 -21.37 -30.48 -7.55
CA GLN A 79 -22.31 -29.71 -6.72
C GLN A 79 -22.85 -28.49 -7.46
N ALA A 80 -21.98 -27.75 -8.17
CA ALA A 80 -22.35 -26.50 -8.80
C ALA A 80 -21.35 -26.14 -9.93
N GLY A 81 -21.82 -25.39 -10.91
CA GLY A 81 -21.01 -24.94 -12.05
C GLY A 81 -20.21 -23.64 -11.83
N GLY A 82 -20.19 -23.12 -10.60
CA GLY A 82 -19.52 -21.88 -10.23
C GLY A 82 -18.16 -22.07 -9.57
N ALA A 83 -17.73 -21.08 -8.79
CA ALA A 83 -16.43 -21.07 -8.11
C ALA A 83 -16.32 -22.18 -7.05
N CYS A 84 -15.17 -22.85 -6.96
CA CYS A 84 -14.88 -23.83 -5.92
C CYS A 84 -14.12 -23.18 -4.75
N TRP A 85 -14.84 -22.53 -3.83
CA TRP A 85 -14.26 -21.92 -2.64
C TRP A 85 -13.80 -22.94 -1.59
N ALA A 86 -14.26 -24.18 -1.67
CA ALA A 86 -13.77 -25.29 -0.85
C ALA A 86 -12.25 -25.46 -0.97
N PHE A 87 -11.67 -25.22 -2.15
CA PHE A 87 -10.23 -25.23 -2.39
C PHE A 87 -9.52 -24.16 -1.52
N ILE A 88 -9.99 -22.92 -1.58
CA ILE A 88 -9.42 -21.83 -0.78
C ILE A 88 -9.53 -22.13 0.71
N GLY A 89 -10.70 -22.60 1.17
CA GLY A 89 -10.93 -23.00 2.57
C GLY A 89 -9.97 -24.10 3.05
N SER A 90 -9.76 -25.14 2.24
CA SER A 90 -8.86 -26.26 2.58
C SER A 90 -7.38 -25.86 2.66
N ARG A 91 -6.98 -24.79 1.98
CA ARG A 91 -5.60 -24.28 1.91
C ARG A 91 -5.39 -22.98 2.66
N LEU A 92 -6.41 -22.47 3.41
CA LEU A 92 -6.37 -21.15 4.03
C LEU A 92 -5.16 -20.97 4.97
N GLN A 93 -4.83 -21.98 5.75
CA GLN A 93 -3.65 -21.93 6.60
C GLN A 93 -2.35 -21.77 5.82
N LEU A 94 -2.24 -22.45 4.67
CA LEU A 94 -1.09 -22.32 3.78
C LEU A 94 -1.04 -20.92 3.12
N PHE A 95 -2.17 -20.38 2.74
CA PHE A 95 -2.27 -19.00 2.23
C PHE A 95 -1.84 -17.96 3.27
N ILE A 96 -2.12 -18.18 4.55
CA ILE A 96 -1.78 -17.21 5.62
C ILE A 96 -0.32 -17.38 6.06
N TYR A 97 0.09 -18.59 6.43
CA TYR A 97 1.35 -18.85 7.11
C TYR A 97 2.47 -19.38 6.21
N GLY A 98 2.17 -19.74 4.94
CA GLY A 98 3.11 -20.43 4.07
C GLY A 98 3.56 -21.74 4.69
N PHE A 99 4.87 -22.00 4.69
CA PHE A 99 5.48 -23.20 5.25
C PHE A 99 5.96 -23.03 6.69
N TYR A 100 5.51 -21.98 7.36
CA TYR A 100 5.91 -21.72 8.75
C TYR A 100 5.43 -22.85 9.68
N PRO A 101 6.31 -23.36 10.58
CA PRO A 101 6.01 -24.53 11.42
C PRO A 101 4.73 -24.33 12.25
N GLU A 102 3.85 -25.32 12.27
CA GLU A 102 2.54 -25.22 12.94
C GLU A 102 2.64 -24.85 14.41
N VAL A 103 3.57 -25.49 15.14
CA VAL A 103 3.81 -25.25 16.56
C VAL A 103 4.23 -23.79 16.84
N GLN A 104 4.83 -23.12 15.84
CA GLN A 104 5.36 -21.76 15.97
C GLN A 104 4.42 -20.68 15.39
N ARG A 105 3.27 -21.04 14.81
CA ARG A 105 2.31 -20.07 14.19
C ARG A 105 1.79 -19.01 15.15
N TRP A 106 1.80 -19.29 16.47
CA TRP A 106 1.47 -18.30 17.48
C TRP A 106 2.35 -17.03 17.39
N ARG A 107 3.62 -17.16 16.96
CA ARG A 107 4.54 -16.02 16.75
C ARG A 107 4.05 -15.12 15.62
N VAL A 108 3.56 -15.72 14.53
CA VAL A 108 2.99 -14.96 13.40
C VAL A 108 1.75 -14.20 13.88
N ASN A 109 0.86 -14.86 14.61
CA ASN A 109 -0.34 -14.23 15.16
C ASN A 109 0.01 -13.09 16.14
N LEU A 110 0.96 -13.33 17.03
CA LEU A 110 1.46 -12.30 17.95
C LEU A 110 2.08 -11.13 17.18
N SER A 111 2.88 -11.40 16.14
CA SER A 111 3.46 -10.36 15.29
C SER A 111 2.37 -9.50 14.63
N VAL A 112 1.28 -10.09 14.15
CA VAL A 112 0.15 -9.35 13.58
C VAL A 112 -0.56 -8.47 14.63
N VAL A 113 -0.75 -8.98 15.84
CA VAL A 113 -1.31 -8.19 16.96
C VAL A 113 -0.40 -7.02 17.32
N LEU A 114 0.91 -7.27 17.40
CA LEU A 114 1.91 -6.23 17.65
C LEU A 114 1.98 -5.21 16.50
N LEU A 115 1.79 -5.65 15.25
CA LEU A 115 1.67 -4.74 14.09
C LEU A 115 0.44 -3.84 14.23
N ALA A 116 -0.71 -4.41 14.58
CA ALA A 116 -1.92 -3.63 14.81
C ALA A 116 -1.68 -2.56 15.91
N ALA A 117 -1.03 -2.93 17.01
CA ALA A 117 -0.64 -1.99 18.07
C ALA A 117 0.34 -0.92 17.56
N ALA A 118 1.30 -1.27 16.69
CA ALA A 118 2.24 -0.32 16.10
C ALA A 118 1.57 0.66 15.12
N LEU A 119 0.49 0.24 14.45
CA LEU A 119 -0.26 1.10 13.54
C LEU A 119 -1.18 2.09 14.25
N VAL A 120 -1.66 1.79 15.47
CA VAL A 120 -2.58 2.64 16.22
C VAL A 120 -2.09 4.09 16.35
N PRO A 121 -0.86 4.41 16.80
CA PRO A 121 -0.39 5.78 16.94
C PRO A 121 -0.12 6.48 15.61
N ILE A 122 0.02 5.72 14.54
CA ILE A 122 0.16 6.25 13.17
C ILE A 122 -1.21 6.67 12.64
N LEU A 123 -2.23 5.81 12.86
CA LEU A 123 -3.57 5.99 12.32
C LEU A 123 -4.42 6.98 13.12
N PHE A 124 -4.20 7.08 14.44
CA PHE A 124 -5.02 7.89 15.34
C PHE A 124 -4.18 8.91 16.12
N ASP A 125 -4.56 10.18 16.04
CA ASP A 125 -3.86 11.28 16.72
C ASP A 125 -4.17 11.37 18.22
N GLN A 126 -5.28 10.78 18.65
CA GLN A 126 -5.81 10.88 20.02
C GLN A 126 -5.11 9.95 21.01
N VAL A 127 -4.12 9.18 20.57
CA VAL A 127 -3.41 8.20 21.41
C VAL A 127 -2.59 8.93 22.50
N PRO A 128 -2.82 8.62 23.79
CA PRO A 128 -2.03 9.22 24.87
C PRO A 128 -0.55 8.82 24.72
N GLN A 129 0.34 9.77 25.00
CA GLN A 129 1.79 9.59 24.85
C GLN A 129 2.24 9.11 23.45
N ARG A 130 1.57 9.59 22.39
CA ARG A 130 1.79 9.20 20.98
C ARG A 130 3.29 9.13 20.60
N GLY A 131 4.12 10.04 21.11
CA GLY A 131 5.56 10.04 20.82
C GLY A 131 6.28 8.75 21.22
N LYS A 132 5.93 8.16 22.37
CA LYS A 132 6.51 6.89 22.82
C LYS A 132 6.02 5.71 21.96
N TRP A 133 4.75 5.73 21.58
CA TRP A 133 4.17 4.73 20.70
C TRP A 133 4.75 4.78 19.28
N LEU A 134 5.08 5.97 18.77
CA LEU A 134 5.77 6.10 17.48
C LEU A 134 7.19 5.53 17.50
N ILE A 135 7.90 5.60 18.65
CA ILE A 135 9.18 4.90 18.82
C ILE A 135 8.98 3.38 18.73
N TYR A 136 7.94 2.86 19.39
CA TYR A 136 7.58 1.44 19.27
C TYR A 136 7.28 1.08 17.81
N SER A 137 6.51 1.88 17.07
CA SER A 137 6.20 1.67 15.66
C SER A 137 7.47 1.59 14.80
N ALA A 138 8.45 2.46 15.07
CA ALA A 138 9.73 2.45 14.37
C ALA A 138 10.59 1.22 14.71
N LEU A 139 10.48 0.69 15.93
CA LEU A 139 11.20 -0.52 16.38
C LEU A 139 10.50 -1.82 15.99
N TYR A 140 9.22 -1.76 15.63
CA TYR A 140 8.42 -2.94 15.34
C TYR A 140 9.05 -3.89 14.30
N PRO A 141 9.65 -3.46 13.18
CA PRO A 141 10.24 -4.40 12.21
C PRO A 141 11.34 -5.27 12.84
N PHE A 142 12.11 -4.73 13.77
CA PHE A 142 13.16 -5.48 14.49
C PHE A 142 12.56 -6.47 15.49
N ILE A 143 11.50 -6.06 16.20
CA ILE A 143 10.76 -6.92 17.12
C ILE A 143 10.12 -8.07 16.35
N ALA A 144 9.50 -7.79 15.20
CA ALA A 144 8.91 -8.80 14.33
C ALA A 144 9.98 -9.75 13.78
N ALA A 145 11.11 -9.26 13.33
CA ALA A 145 12.22 -10.09 12.85
C ALA A 145 12.73 -11.03 13.94
N TRP A 146 12.97 -10.52 15.16
CA TRP A 146 13.36 -11.35 16.32
C TRP A 146 12.31 -12.41 16.65
N LEU A 147 11.02 -12.04 16.67
CA LEU A 147 9.94 -12.96 17.00
C LEU A 147 9.77 -14.06 15.95
N LEU A 148 9.83 -13.71 14.68
CA LEU A 148 9.56 -14.63 13.56
C LEU A 148 10.76 -15.54 13.26
N VAL A 149 11.98 -15.04 13.34
CA VAL A 149 13.19 -15.86 13.10
C VAL A 149 13.57 -16.66 14.33
N GLY A 150 13.48 -16.08 15.52
CA GLY A 150 13.89 -16.73 16.76
C GLY A 150 15.42 -16.89 16.89
N GLY A 151 15.85 -17.96 17.53
CA GLY A 151 17.27 -18.28 17.75
C GLY A 151 17.89 -17.58 18.97
N ILE A 152 17.21 -16.58 19.54
CA ILE A 152 17.66 -15.79 20.70
C ILE A 152 16.50 -15.71 21.71
N GLY A 153 16.83 -15.75 23.01
CA GLY A 153 15.83 -15.57 24.08
C GLY A 153 14.89 -16.76 24.27
N GLY A 154 15.36 -17.98 24.00
CA GLY A 154 14.57 -19.21 24.19
C GLY A 154 13.58 -19.50 23.07
N LEU A 155 13.57 -18.68 22.01
CA LEU A 155 12.76 -18.96 20.82
C LEU A 155 13.52 -19.92 19.88
N GLU A 156 12.85 -20.98 19.45
CA GLU A 156 13.38 -21.89 18.44
C GLU A 156 13.66 -21.14 17.13
N TYR A 157 14.79 -21.45 16.50
CA TYR A 157 15.15 -20.84 15.20
C TYR A 157 14.26 -21.38 14.09
N VAL A 158 13.63 -20.47 13.34
CA VAL A 158 12.87 -20.77 12.13
C VAL A 158 13.57 -20.13 10.94
N PRO A 159 14.07 -20.94 10.00
CA PRO A 159 14.78 -20.41 8.85
C PRO A 159 13.81 -19.65 7.92
N THR A 160 14.32 -18.61 7.28
CA THR A 160 13.53 -17.68 6.46
C THR A 160 12.98 -18.30 5.17
N ASP A 161 13.51 -19.46 4.76
CA ASP A 161 12.96 -20.23 3.62
C ASP A 161 11.56 -20.81 3.92
N LYS A 162 11.18 -20.91 5.19
CA LYS A 162 9.83 -21.31 5.62
C LYS A 162 8.81 -20.17 5.56
N PHE A 163 9.26 -18.92 5.38
CA PHE A 163 8.37 -17.78 5.27
C PHE A 163 7.66 -17.83 3.92
N GLY A 164 6.34 -17.69 3.94
CA GLY A 164 5.51 -17.75 2.73
C GLY A 164 4.10 -17.22 2.98
N GLY A 165 3.28 -17.26 1.94
CA GLY A 165 1.90 -16.80 2.01
C GLY A 165 1.79 -15.32 2.35
N LEU A 166 0.66 -14.94 2.93
CA LEU A 166 0.38 -13.57 3.38
C LEU A 166 1.40 -13.05 4.39
N MET A 167 1.89 -13.92 5.27
CA MET A 167 2.94 -13.58 6.23
C MET A 167 4.15 -12.96 5.51
N LEU A 168 4.59 -13.55 4.40
CA LEU A 168 5.72 -13.03 3.62
C LEU A 168 5.42 -11.66 3.00
N ASN A 169 4.22 -11.46 2.43
CA ASN A 169 3.80 -10.15 1.91
C ASN A 169 3.80 -9.08 3.01
N VAL A 170 3.33 -9.42 4.22
CA VAL A 170 3.33 -8.49 5.37
C VAL A 170 4.75 -8.16 5.80
N VAL A 171 5.64 -9.15 5.92
CA VAL A 171 7.04 -8.92 6.30
C VAL A 171 7.74 -7.98 5.31
N ILE A 172 7.60 -8.24 4.00
CA ILE A 172 8.23 -7.42 2.96
C ILE A 172 7.60 -6.02 2.93
N GLY A 173 6.27 -5.94 2.93
CA GLY A 173 5.55 -4.67 2.87
C GLY A 173 5.85 -3.77 4.06
N VAL A 174 5.74 -4.29 5.28
CA VAL A 174 6.00 -3.50 6.51
C VAL A 174 7.45 -3.05 6.60
N THR A 175 8.41 -3.94 6.31
CA THR A 175 9.83 -3.60 6.32
C THR A 175 10.14 -2.53 5.25
N GLY A 176 9.68 -2.74 4.03
CA GLY A 176 9.88 -1.79 2.94
C GLY A 176 9.26 -0.42 3.24
N ILE A 177 8.03 -0.37 3.77
CA ILE A 177 7.36 0.87 4.17
C ILE A 177 8.12 1.58 5.29
N ALA A 178 8.49 0.85 6.36
CA ALA A 178 9.13 1.43 7.54
C ALA A 178 10.48 2.07 7.22
N PHE A 179 11.28 1.45 6.36
CA PHE A 179 12.62 1.93 6.05
C PHE A 179 12.68 2.84 4.81
N SER A 180 11.76 2.70 3.85
CA SER A 180 11.79 3.55 2.64
C SER A 180 11.49 5.02 2.93
N LEU A 181 10.66 5.33 3.92
CA LEU A 181 10.33 6.70 4.26
C LEU A 181 11.55 7.48 4.81
N PRO A 182 12.26 7.04 5.86
CA PRO A 182 13.43 7.76 6.36
C PRO A 182 14.56 7.81 5.32
N ILE A 183 14.82 6.74 4.57
CA ILE A 183 15.83 6.75 3.51
C ILE A 183 15.40 7.71 2.39
N GLY A 184 14.14 7.72 2.00
CA GLY A 184 13.59 8.65 1.00
C GLY A 184 13.71 10.11 1.42
N ILE A 185 13.47 10.44 2.70
CA ILE A 185 13.71 11.78 3.25
C ILE A 185 15.19 12.17 3.11
N CYS A 186 16.11 11.29 3.53
CA CYS A 186 17.55 11.53 3.41
C CYS A 186 17.97 11.75 1.95
N LEU A 187 17.48 10.94 1.03
CA LEU A 187 17.78 11.06 -0.40
C LEU A 187 17.22 12.37 -0.99
N ALA A 188 16.00 12.75 -0.62
CA ALA A 188 15.37 14.00 -1.09
C ALA A 188 16.14 15.23 -0.62
N LEU A 189 16.55 15.26 0.65
CA LEU A 189 17.37 16.32 1.21
C LEU A 189 18.78 16.33 0.59
N GLY A 190 19.40 15.16 0.41
CA GLY A 190 20.68 15.03 -0.25
C GLY A 190 20.68 15.53 -1.69
N ARG A 191 19.60 15.26 -2.45
CA ARG A 191 19.40 15.77 -3.82
C ARG A 191 19.32 17.30 -3.87
N GLN A 192 18.80 17.95 -2.82
CA GLN A 192 18.72 19.41 -2.72
C GLN A 192 19.94 20.04 -2.03
N SER A 193 20.92 19.25 -1.60
CA SER A 193 22.11 19.73 -0.91
C SER A 193 22.97 20.62 -1.80
N HIS A 194 23.58 21.63 -1.18
CA HIS A 194 24.62 22.46 -1.80
C HIS A 194 25.97 21.74 -1.94
N LEU A 195 26.16 20.59 -1.27
CA LEU A 195 27.36 19.76 -1.39
C LEU A 195 27.32 18.97 -2.71
N PRO A 196 28.20 19.27 -3.68
CA PRO A 196 28.07 18.71 -5.04
C PRO A 196 28.19 17.18 -5.06
N ILE A 197 29.10 16.61 -4.30
CA ILE A 197 29.31 15.15 -4.25
C ILE A 197 28.06 14.46 -3.71
N LEU A 198 27.50 14.93 -2.58
CA LEU A 198 26.31 14.34 -1.99
C LEU A 198 25.12 14.44 -2.94
N ARG A 199 24.94 15.58 -3.59
CA ARG A 199 23.89 15.80 -4.59
C ARG A 199 24.02 14.84 -5.75
N ILE A 200 25.23 14.70 -6.34
CA ILE A 200 25.47 13.80 -7.47
C ILE A 200 25.16 12.36 -7.09
N VAL A 201 25.65 11.88 -5.94
CA VAL A 201 25.38 10.51 -5.47
C VAL A 201 23.89 10.26 -5.28
N CYS A 202 23.18 11.18 -4.61
CA CYS A 202 21.73 11.02 -4.40
C CYS A 202 20.95 11.07 -5.72
N VAL A 203 21.29 11.96 -6.63
CA VAL A 203 20.65 12.03 -7.96
C VAL A 203 20.90 10.76 -8.74
N ALA A 204 22.16 10.32 -8.86
CA ALA A 204 22.52 9.11 -9.58
C ALA A 204 21.79 7.88 -9.04
N PHE A 205 21.73 7.74 -7.71
CA PHE A 205 21.02 6.64 -7.05
C PHE A 205 19.51 6.67 -7.36
N ILE A 206 18.86 7.83 -7.19
CA ILE A 206 17.41 7.97 -7.42
C ILE A 206 17.06 7.67 -8.87
N GLU A 207 17.81 8.25 -9.83
CA GLU A 207 17.54 8.05 -11.26
C GLU A 207 17.82 6.59 -11.68
N PHE A 208 18.90 5.97 -11.18
CA PHE A 208 19.21 4.57 -11.44
C PHE A 208 18.08 3.64 -10.92
N ILE A 209 17.70 3.79 -9.66
CA ILE A 209 16.67 2.92 -9.03
C ILE A 209 15.31 3.07 -9.73
N ARG A 210 14.96 4.28 -10.16
CA ARG A 210 13.69 4.53 -10.87
C ARG A 210 13.74 4.14 -12.34
N GLY A 211 14.92 4.06 -12.92
CA GLY A 211 15.12 3.64 -14.29
C GLY A 211 15.18 2.12 -14.50
N VAL A 212 15.34 1.34 -13.44
CA VAL A 212 15.45 -0.12 -13.50
C VAL A 212 14.18 -0.78 -12.93
N PRO A 213 13.58 -1.77 -13.63
CA PRO A 213 12.44 -2.51 -13.10
C PRO A 213 12.78 -3.25 -11.79
N LEU A 214 11.86 -3.24 -10.81
CA LEU A 214 12.06 -3.94 -9.53
C LEU A 214 12.40 -5.42 -9.71
N ILE A 215 11.77 -6.08 -10.67
CA ILE A 215 12.02 -7.49 -10.97
C ILE A 215 13.48 -7.76 -11.29
N THR A 216 14.14 -6.88 -12.07
CA THR A 216 15.55 -6.98 -12.42
C THR A 216 16.42 -6.81 -11.17
N LEU A 217 16.09 -5.86 -10.29
CA LEU A 217 16.80 -5.66 -9.03
C LEU A 217 16.68 -6.85 -8.09
N LEU A 218 15.52 -7.51 -8.06
CA LEU A 218 15.33 -8.74 -7.28
C LEU A 218 16.17 -9.88 -7.81
N PHE A 219 16.31 -10.04 -9.13
CA PHE A 219 17.23 -11.01 -9.71
C PHE A 219 18.70 -10.71 -9.36
N VAL A 220 19.10 -9.45 -9.46
CA VAL A 220 20.45 -9.04 -9.04
C VAL A 220 20.69 -9.39 -7.57
N ALA A 221 19.72 -9.10 -6.69
CA ALA A 221 19.83 -9.43 -5.28
C ALA A 221 19.90 -10.94 -5.02
N ALA A 222 19.09 -11.72 -5.75
CA ALA A 222 19.04 -13.18 -5.54
C ALA A 222 20.29 -13.89 -6.04
N VAL A 223 20.78 -13.54 -7.23
CA VAL A 223 21.83 -14.27 -7.94
C VAL A 223 23.17 -13.58 -7.83
N MET A 224 23.25 -12.29 -8.19
CA MET A 224 24.55 -11.61 -8.36
C MET A 224 25.15 -11.16 -7.03
N LEU A 225 24.33 -10.78 -6.04
CA LEU A 225 24.87 -10.24 -4.78
C LEU A 225 25.75 -11.25 -4.03
N SER A 226 25.52 -12.55 -4.20
CA SER A 226 26.38 -13.60 -3.65
C SER A 226 27.81 -13.61 -4.18
N TYR A 227 28.03 -13.06 -5.40
CA TYR A 227 29.39 -12.95 -5.98
C TYR A 227 30.20 -11.77 -5.40
N PHE A 228 29.54 -10.81 -4.76
CA PHE A 228 30.18 -9.62 -4.17
C PHE A 228 30.52 -9.79 -2.69
N VAL A 229 30.09 -10.89 -2.06
CA VAL A 229 30.41 -11.21 -0.68
C VAL A 229 31.53 -12.25 -0.62
N PRO A 230 32.37 -12.25 0.45
CA PRO A 230 33.45 -13.22 0.59
C PRO A 230 32.96 -14.67 0.50
N PRO A 231 33.73 -15.59 -0.08
CA PRO A 231 33.38 -17.00 -0.13
C PRO A 231 33.07 -17.57 1.26
N GLY A 232 31.96 -18.32 1.36
CA GLY A 232 31.49 -18.87 2.64
C GLY A 232 30.57 -17.95 3.45
N THR A 233 30.33 -16.72 2.98
CA THR A 233 29.32 -15.84 3.63
C THR A 233 27.92 -16.27 3.21
N ASN A 234 27.14 -16.75 4.18
CA ASN A 234 25.77 -17.14 3.96
C ASN A 234 24.86 -15.92 4.15
N PHE A 235 24.69 -15.13 3.08
CA PHE A 235 23.82 -13.95 3.12
C PHE A 235 22.39 -14.35 2.78
N ASP A 236 21.53 -14.31 3.78
CA ASP A 236 20.14 -14.73 3.68
C ASP A 236 19.38 -14.08 2.52
N LEU A 237 18.68 -14.88 1.74
CA LEU A 237 17.96 -14.42 0.54
C LEU A 237 16.82 -13.44 0.88
N LEU A 238 16.09 -13.67 1.98
CA LEU A 238 15.02 -12.76 2.41
C LEU A 238 15.59 -11.39 2.77
N VAL A 239 16.73 -11.35 3.47
CA VAL A 239 17.37 -10.08 3.85
C VAL A 239 17.83 -9.31 2.61
N ARG A 240 18.43 -10.00 1.61
CA ARG A 240 18.80 -9.38 0.33
C ARG A 240 17.60 -8.75 -0.38
N MET A 241 16.49 -9.46 -0.40
CA MET A 241 15.23 -8.96 -0.97
C MET A 241 14.70 -7.74 -0.23
N LEU A 242 14.64 -7.81 1.10
CA LEU A 242 14.17 -6.71 1.95
C LEU A 242 14.98 -5.43 1.70
N ILE A 243 16.31 -5.56 1.57
CA ILE A 243 17.19 -4.43 1.23
C ILE A 243 16.82 -3.85 -0.14
N MET A 244 16.72 -4.70 -1.17
CA MET A 244 16.45 -4.22 -2.54
C MET A 244 15.06 -3.59 -2.70
N VAL A 245 14.04 -4.20 -2.11
CA VAL A 245 12.67 -3.65 -2.10
C VAL A 245 12.64 -2.31 -1.38
N THR A 246 13.34 -2.21 -0.25
CA THR A 246 13.45 -0.95 0.52
C THR A 246 14.17 0.14 -0.27
N LEU A 247 15.30 -0.17 -0.89
CA LEU A 247 16.05 0.78 -1.71
C LEU A 247 15.25 1.24 -2.93
N PHE A 248 14.53 0.31 -3.58
CA PHE A 248 13.62 0.63 -4.68
C PHE A 248 12.53 1.61 -4.25
N ALA A 249 11.80 1.29 -3.19
CA ALA A 249 10.75 2.15 -2.65
C ALA A 249 11.31 3.51 -2.19
N SER A 250 12.54 3.56 -1.67
CA SER A 250 13.19 4.79 -1.22
C SER A 250 13.48 5.77 -2.37
N GLY A 251 13.81 5.28 -3.56
CA GLY A 251 14.00 6.12 -4.75
C GLY A 251 12.70 6.83 -5.16
N TYR A 252 11.57 6.11 -5.17
CA TYR A 252 10.26 6.72 -5.44
C TYR A 252 9.81 7.65 -4.33
N MET A 253 10.02 7.26 -3.07
CA MET A 253 9.71 8.08 -1.90
C MET A 253 10.48 9.40 -1.92
N ALA A 254 11.76 9.38 -2.32
CA ALA A 254 12.57 10.58 -2.44
C ALA A 254 11.97 11.60 -3.42
N GLU A 255 11.42 11.16 -4.55
CA GLU A 255 10.77 12.05 -5.52
C GLU A 255 9.46 12.63 -4.98
N VAL A 256 8.66 11.82 -4.28
CA VAL A 256 7.41 12.29 -3.64
C VAL A 256 7.73 13.38 -2.63
N ILE A 257 8.72 13.15 -1.75
CA ILE A 257 9.14 14.12 -0.73
C ILE A 257 9.76 15.36 -1.37
N ARG A 258 10.57 15.21 -2.44
CA ARG A 258 11.11 16.34 -3.20
C ARG A 258 9.99 17.23 -3.75
N GLY A 259 8.92 16.61 -4.29
CA GLY A 259 7.72 17.35 -4.73
C GLY A 259 7.10 18.17 -3.60
N GLY A 260 6.96 17.59 -2.41
CA GLY A 260 6.47 18.30 -1.22
C GLY A 260 7.38 19.44 -0.78
N LEU A 261 8.71 19.23 -0.79
CA LEU A 261 9.67 20.27 -0.46
C LEU A 261 9.62 21.45 -1.45
N GLN A 262 9.40 21.17 -2.73
CA GLN A 262 9.27 22.21 -3.76
C GLN A 262 7.96 22.99 -3.68
N ALA A 263 6.92 22.41 -3.09
CA ALA A 263 5.64 23.07 -2.88
C ALA A 263 5.65 24.08 -1.70
N ILE A 264 6.70 24.07 -0.86
CA ILE A 264 6.82 25.02 0.26
C ILE A 264 7.16 26.42 -0.27
N PRO A 265 6.37 27.46 0.07
CA PRO A 265 6.65 28.84 -0.33
C PRO A 265 8.03 29.30 0.18
N LYS A 266 8.75 30.06 -0.65
CA LYS A 266 10.07 30.61 -0.28
C LYS A 266 10.06 31.42 1.00
N GLY A 267 8.96 32.15 1.28
CA GLY A 267 8.79 32.91 2.50
C GLY A 267 8.92 32.08 3.80
N GLN A 268 8.65 30.77 3.77
CA GLN A 268 8.87 29.88 4.92
C GLN A 268 10.36 29.72 5.24
N TYR A 269 11.20 29.64 4.21
CA TYR A 269 12.65 29.57 4.35
C TYR A 269 13.21 30.93 4.82
N GLU A 270 12.77 32.03 4.20
CA GLU A 270 13.18 33.37 4.52
C GLU A 270 12.78 33.77 5.98
N ALA A 271 11.59 33.40 6.42
CA ALA A 271 11.14 33.58 7.78
C ALA A 271 12.00 32.79 8.79
N ALA A 272 12.35 31.53 8.45
CA ALA A 272 13.22 30.72 9.28
C ALA A 272 14.64 31.36 9.43
N ASP A 273 15.18 31.82 8.32
CA ASP A 273 16.50 32.50 8.28
C ASP A 273 16.46 33.79 9.07
N SER A 274 15.39 34.61 8.96
CA SER A 274 15.18 35.85 9.73
C SER A 274 15.10 35.62 11.24
N MET A 275 14.64 34.43 11.66
CA MET A 275 14.64 34.00 13.05
C MET A 275 16.00 33.44 13.52
N GLY A 276 17.02 33.43 12.67
CA GLY A 276 18.35 32.90 12.97
C GLY A 276 18.44 31.40 13.11
N LEU A 277 17.47 30.65 12.54
CA LEU A 277 17.47 29.19 12.59
C LEU A 277 18.55 28.63 11.64
N LYS A 278 19.34 27.70 12.15
CA LYS A 278 20.29 26.94 11.32
C LYS A 278 19.53 25.99 10.38
N TYR A 279 20.15 25.61 9.25
CA TYR A 279 19.57 24.73 8.23
C TYR A 279 18.78 23.52 8.80
N TRP A 280 19.39 22.74 9.70
CA TRP A 280 18.72 21.58 10.29
C TRP A 280 17.56 21.94 11.25
N GLN A 281 17.62 23.09 11.90
CA GLN A 281 16.51 23.58 12.72
C GLN A 281 15.35 24.02 11.85
N SER A 282 15.62 24.78 10.79
CA SER A 282 14.62 25.18 9.80
C SER A 282 13.96 23.95 9.15
N MET A 283 14.78 22.98 8.68
CA MET A 283 14.26 21.75 8.10
C MET A 283 13.39 20.97 9.07
N ARG A 284 13.88 20.69 10.29
CA ARG A 284 13.18 19.82 11.25
C ARG A 284 11.90 20.45 11.81
N LEU A 285 11.90 21.77 12.07
CA LEU A 285 10.81 22.42 12.79
C LEU A 285 9.77 23.05 11.87
N ILE A 286 10.15 23.46 10.65
CA ILE A 286 9.29 24.27 9.78
C ILE A 286 9.06 23.57 8.44
N VAL A 287 10.11 23.32 7.66
CA VAL A 287 9.98 22.91 6.26
C VAL A 287 9.54 21.46 6.09
N LEU A 288 10.26 20.52 6.73
CA LEU A 288 10.01 19.10 6.54
C LEU A 288 8.62 18.65 7.04
N PRO A 289 8.11 19.12 8.20
CA PRO A 289 6.75 18.78 8.63
C PRO A 289 5.68 19.23 7.65
N GLN A 290 5.83 20.43 7.07
CA GLN A 290 4.90 20.94 6.05
C GLN A 290 5.03 20.15 4.74
N ALA A 291 6.26 19.91 4.28
CA ALA A 291 6.52 19.14 3.07
C ALA A 291 5.96 17.72 3.15
N LEU A 292 6.17 17.02 4.27
CA LEU A 292 5.61 15.68 4.50
C LEU A 292 4.08 15.71 4.50
N LYS A 293 3.46 16.74 5.10
CA LYS A 293 2.01 16.91 5.10
C LYS A 293 1.46 17.02 3.68
N ILE A 294 2.08 17.83 2.83
CA ILE A 294 1.72 17.97 1.41
C ILE A 294 1.95 16.67 0.64
N SER A 295 2.97 15.90 1.03
CA SER A 295 3.35 14.65 0.36
C SER A 295 2.52 13.44 0.76
N ILE A 296 1.63 13.50 1.76
CA ILE A 296 0.88 12.34 2.28
C ILE A 296 0.21 11.52 1.19
N PRO A 297 -0.53 12.10 0.22
CA PRO A 297 -1.17 11.31 -0.84
C PRO A 297 -0.15 10.51 -1.67
N GLY A 298 0.95 11.14 -2.03
CA GLY A 298 2.04 10.49 -2.76
C GLY A 298 2.76 9.40 -1.96
N ILE A 299 2.99 9.64 -0.65
CA ILE A 299 3.58 8.66 0.28
C ILE A 299 2.71 7.42 0.37
N VAL A 300 1.40 7.57 0.62
CA VAL A 300 0.49 6.43 0.71
C VAL A 300 0.35 5.72 -0.63
N ASN A 301 0.32 6.44 -1.75
CA ASN A 301 0.30 5.82 -3.07
C ASN A 301 1.56 4.98 -3.34
N THR A 302 2.74 5.45 -2.91
CA THR A 302 3.99 4.68 -2.97
C THR A 302 3.92 3.42 -2.10
N PHE A 303 3.33 3.49 -0.91
CA PHE A 303 3.13 2.33 -0.04
C PHE A 303 2.16 1.30 -0.64
N ILE A 304 1.06 1.75 -1.27
CA ILE A 304 0.13 0.88 -1.97
C ILE A 304 0.81 0.18 -3.16
N ALA A 305 1.65 0.90 -3.92
CA ALA A 305 2.43 0.32 -5.00
C ALA A 305 3.39 -0.76 -4.46
N LEU A 306 4.18 -0.43 -3.45
CA LEU A 306 5.10 -1.36 -2.81
C LEU A 306 4.41 -2.60 -2.26
N TYR A 307 3.24 -2.44 -1.63
CA TYR A 307 2.46 -3.56 -1.11
C TYR A 307 2.02 -4.54 -2.22
N LYS A 308 1.65 -4.03 -3.38
CA LYS A 308 1.35 -4.87 -4.56
C LYS A 308 2.60 -5.53 -5.12
N ASP A 309 3.71 -4.83 -5.14
CA ASP A 309 4.98 -5.32 -5.66
C ASP A 309 5.60 -6.44 -4.81
N THR A 310 5.10 -6.67 -3.58
CA THR A 310 5.52 -7.83 -2.77
C THR A 310 5.25 -9.17 -3.45
N THR A 311 4.32 -9.24 -4.42
CA THR A 311 4.05 -10.46 -5.20
C THR A 311 5.15 -10.81 -6.20
N LEU A 312 6.02 -9.86 -6.56
CA LEU A 312 7.13 -10.10 -7.50
C LEU A 312 8.20 -11.06 -6.95
N VAL A 313 8.19 -11.35 -5.65
CA VAL A 313 9.14 -12.27 -5.01
C VAL A 313 9.00 -13.73 -5.49
N ILE A 314 7.88 -14.06 -6.12
CA ILE A 314 7.70 -15.35 -6.78
C ILE A 314 8.78 -15.65 -7.81
N VAL A 315 9.31 -14.61 -8.47
CA VAL A 315 10.32 -14.73 -9.53
C VAL A 315 11.64 -15.31 -9.01
N ILE A 316 11.94 -15.08 -7.75
CA ILE A 316 13.17 -15.56 -7.10
C ILE A 316 12.90 -16.82 -6.25
N GLY A 317 11.77 -17.48 -6.48
CA GLY A 317 11.43 -18.75 -5.83
C GLY A 317 10.84 -18.60 -4.42
N ARG A 318 10.43 -17.38 -4.02
CA ARG A 318 9.71 -17.19 -2.74
C ARG A 318 8.20 -17.19 -2.99
N LEU A 319 7.48 -18.01 -2.25
CA LEU A 319 6.05 -18.20 -2.42
C LEU A 319 5.27 -17.29 -1.47
N ASP A 320 4.92 -16.11 -1.96
CA ASP A 320 3.95 -15.23 -1.35
C ASP A 320 2.51 -15.78 -1.46
N ILE A 321 1.50 -15.01 -1.10
CA ILE A 321 0.10 -15.44 -1.18
C ILE A 321 -0.29 -15.91 -2.59
N LEU A 322 0.17 -15.24 -3.65
CA LEU A 322 -0.07 -15.64 -5.04
C LEU A 322 0.73 -16.89 -5.41
N GLY A 323 2.00 -16.95 -5.01
CA GLY A 323 2.88 -18.09 -5.23
C GLY A 323 2.37 -19.36 -4.55
N ILE A 324 1.89 -19.26 -3.32
CA ILE A 324 1.24 -20.36 -2.59
C ILE A 324 -0.01 -20.84 -3.35
N GLY A 325 -0.85 -19.93 -3.80
CA GLY A 325 -2.05 -20.27 -4.56
C GLY A 325 -1.71 -21.07 -5.83
N ARG A 326 -0.74 -20.57 -6.61
CA ARG A 326 -0.28 -21.24 -7.83
C ARG A 326 0.36 -22.61 -7.56
N SER A 327 1.20 -22.70 -6.52
CA SER A 327 1.84 -23.98 -6.17
C SER A 327 0.82 -25.02 -5.68
N SER A 328 -0.26 -24.58 -5.02
CA SER A 328 -1.33 -25.46 -4.56
C SER A 328 -2.13 -26.11 -5.72
N LEU A 329 -2.08 -25.54 -6.93
CA LEU A 329 -2.69 -26.11 -8.13
C LEU A 329 -1.91 -27.31 -8.70
N ALA A 330 -0.70 -27.57 -8.22
CA ALA A 330 0.07 -28.76 -8.57
C ALA A 330 -0.52 -30.05 -7.96
N ASP A 331 -1.34 -29.92 -6.90
CA ASP A 331 -2.10 -31.04 -6.35
C ASP A 331 -3.16 -31.49 -7.35
N SER A 332 -3.08 -32.79 -7.73
CA SER A 332 -3.98 -33.41 -8.72
C SER A 332 -5.48 -33.28 -8.38
N LYS A 333 -5.81 -33.15 -7.09
CA LYS A 333 -7.19 -32.95 -6.61
C LYS A 333 -7.76 -31.58 -6.96
N TRP A 334 -6.89 -30.58 -7.17
CA TRP A 334 -7.25 -29.18 -7.29
C TRP A 334 -6.78 -28.52 -8.60
N GLN A 335 -6.28 -29.31 -9.56
CA GLN A 335 -5.84 -28.79 -10.85
C GLN A 335 -6.99 -28.08 -11.59
N GLY A 336 -6.66 -26.95 -12.24
CA GLY A 336 -7.59 -26.17 -13.07
C GLY A 336 -8.37 -25.09 -12.34
N LEU A 337 -8.19 -24.91 -11.01
CA LEU A 337 -8.85 -23.86 -10.22
C LEU A 337 -8.00 -22.55 -10.17
N SER A 338 -7.34 -22.20 -11.27
CA SER A 338 -6.50 -21.01 -11.37
C SER A 338 -7.31 -19.72 -11.22
N THR A 339 -8.55 -19.72 -11.75
CA THR A 339 -9.45 -18.55 -11.66
C THR A 339 -9.76 -18.21 -10.21
N GLU A 340 -10.09 -19.21 -9.39
CA GLU A 340 -10.38 -19.06 -7.96
C GLU A 340 -9.18 -18.48 -7.20
N VAL A 341 -7.96 -18.95 -7.49
CA VAL A 341 -6.74 -18.41 -6.89
C VAL A 341 -6.57 -16.94 -7.23
N TYR A 342 -6.61 -16.59 -8.52
CA TYR A 342 -6.40 -15.21 -8.94
C TYR A 342 -7.48 -14.28 -8.41
N VAL A 343 -8.73 -14.72 -8.43
CA VAL A 343 -9.86 -13.94 -7.91
C VAL A 343 -9.73 -13.73 -6.41
N PHE A 344 -9.41 -14.79 -5.65
CA PHE A 344 -9.20 -14.68 -4.20
C PHE A 344 -8.10 -13.67 -3.87
N VAL A 345 -6.93 -13.81 -4.51
CA VAL A 345 -5.78 -12.92 -4.30
C VAL A 345 -6.10 -11.49 -4.75
N ALA A 346 -6.78 -11.33 -5.90
CA ALA A 346 -7.17 -10.00 -6.40
C ALA A 346 -8.14 -9.30 -5.45
N VAL A 347 -9.15 -10.00 -4.94
CA VAL A 347 -10.11 -9.44 -3.96
C VAL A 347 -9.39 -9.07 -2.67
N PHE A 348 -8.49 -9.90 -2.18
CA PHE A 348 -7.70 -9.62 -0.99
C PHE A 348 -6.86 -8.34 -1.14
N PHE A 349 -6.09 -8.21 -2.24
CA PHE A 349 -5.30 -7.01 -2.51
C PHE A 349 -6.19 -5.78 -2.77
N PHE A 350 -7.31 -5.96 -3.47
CA PHE A 350 -8.25 -4.87 -3.71
C PHE A 350 -8.79 -4.28 -2.40
N ILE A 351 -9.27 -5.12 -1.49
CA ILE A 351 -9.80 -4.68 -0.18
C ILE A 351 -8.70 -3.96 0.62
N SER A 352 -7.52 -4.55 0.70
CA SER A 352 -6.38 -3.98 1.43
C SER A 352 -5.97 -2.61 0.87
N CYS A 353 -5.76 -2.51 -0.45
CA CYS A 353 -5.37 -1.27 -1.12
C CYS A 353 -6.48 -0.22 -1.08
N PHE A 354 -7.74 -0.64 -1.19
CA PHE A 354 -8.90 0.25 -1.08
C PHE A 354 -8.98 0.89 0.31
N LEU A 355 -8.79 0.10 1.37
CA LEU A 355 -8.77 0.62 2.75
C LEU A 355 -7.61 1.61 2.95
N MET A 356 -6.42 1.31 2.45
CA MET A 356 -5.27 2.22 2.49
C MET A 356 -5.57 3.53 1.74
N SER A 357 -6.16 3.45 0.55
CA SER A 357 -6.53 4.61 -0.27
C SER A 357 -7.61 5.46 0.41
N ARG A 358 -8.64 4.84 1.00
CA ARG A 358 -9.69 5.55 1.74
C ARG A 358 -9.13 6.28 2.96
N TYR A 359 -8.20 5.64 3.66
CA TYR A 359 -7.50 6.28 4.77
C TYR A 359 -6.64 7.47 4.32
N SER A 360 -5.94 7.35 3.19
CA SER A 360 -5.20 8.47 2.59
C SER A 360 -6.09 9.69 2.32
N LEU A 361 -7.24 9.48 1.69
CA LEU A 361 -8.21 10.53 1.41
C LEU A 361 -8.78 11.18 2.70
N TYR A 362 -8.95 10.38 3.76
CA TYR A 362 -9.34 10.90 5.07
C TYR A 362 -8.24 11.80 5.66
N LEU A 363 -6.98 11.37 5.61
CA LEU A 363 -5.83 12.17 6.08
C LEU A 363 -5.68 13.46 5.28
N GLU A 364 -5.80 13.41 3.96
CA GLU A 364 -5.73 14.57 3.10
C GLU A 364 -6.77 15.63 3.51
N LYS A 365 -8.03 15.22 3.64
CA LYS A 365 -9.11 16.11 4.09
C LYS A 365 -8.87 16.67 5.49
N LYS A 366 -8.39 15.85 6.43
CA LYS A 366 -8.14 16.24 7.81
C LYS A 366 -6.96 17.23 7.94
N LEU A 367 -5.95 17.07 7.08
CA LEU A 367 -4.73 17.85 7.10
C LEU A 367 -4.80 19.05 6.15
N HIS A 368 -5.82 19.13 5.31
CA HIS A 368 -6.04 20.27 4.43
C HIS A 368 -6.48 21.45 5.29
N THR A 369 -5.49 22.28 5.68
CA THR A 369 -5.73 23.62 6.21
C THR A 369 -5.91 24.50 5.00
N GLY A 370 -7.15 24.97 4.78
CA GLY A 370 -7.50 25.81 3.64
C GLY A 370 -6.54 27.01 3.53
N HIS A 371 -5.83 27.06 2.44
CA HIS A 371 -5.20 28.21 1.82
C HIS A 371 -5.62 28.21 0.37
#